data_52db027e8a238a32fb7892b91c7dd13d
#
_entry.id   52db027e8a238a32fb7892b91c7dd13d
#
_cell.length_a   1.000
_cell.length_b   1.000
_cell.length_c   1.000
_cell.angle_alpha   90.00
_cell.angle_beta   90.00
_cell.angle_gamma   90.00
#
_symmetry.space_group_name_H-M   'P 1'
#
loop_
_entity.id
_entity.type
_entity.pdbx_description
1 polymer ?
#
loop_
_entity_poly.entity_id
_entity_poly.type
_entity_poly.pdbx_seq_one_letter_code
_entity_poly.pdbx_strand_id
1 'polypeptide(L)'
;MRTIATGIVLSVCVMSTAAMAAGWPERALSHASAHDAGRRVNERMRCEFAAVPSGDWSATFARGQCEVANGRLTFVPADSGGEPNVAEKRIVLGDVRTASYQSRKLKEQLQLTIRDEVIALNVLTDDGSRKSREHAIDLWAALRNEGVTPVNGTHIVDTYPAGATTW
;
A
#
# COMPACT_ATOMS: atom_id res chain seq x y z
N MET A 1 66.68 -1.44 -46.34
CA MET A 1 65.36 -0.82 -46.40
C MET A 1 64.76 -0.87 -44.98
N ARG A 2 64.68 0.30 -44.32
CA ARG A 2 64.17 0.43 -42.94
C ARG A 2 62.81 1.10 -43.03
N THR A 3 61.78 0.38 -42.57
CA THR A 3 60.43 0.93 -42.48
C THR A 3 60.20 1.36 -41.03
N ILE A 4 59.95 2.65 -40.87
CA ILE A 4 59.61 3.30 -39.58
C ILE A 4 58.09 3.25 -39.44
N ALA A 5 57.59 2.59 -38.41
CA ALA A 5 56.17 2.59 -38.05
C ALA A 5 55.93 3.71 -37.03
N THR A 6 55.16 4.70 -37.44
CA THR A 6 54.74 5.86 -36.62
C THR A 6 53.46 5.47 -35.86
N GLY A 7 53.56 5.32 -34.53
CA GLY A 7 52.40 5.08 -33.65
C GLY A 7 51.66 6.37 -33.35
N ILE A 8 50.41 6.41 -33.69
CA ILE A 8 49.46 7.48 -33.31
C ILE A 8 48.82 7.15 -31.98
N VAL A 9 49.14 7.91 -30.93
CA VAL A 9 48.48 7.82 -29.62
C VAL A 9 47.21 8.66 -29.68
N LEU A 10 46.07 8.01 -29.73
CA LEU A 10 44.76 8.64 -29.57
C LEU A 10 44.44 8.85 -28.09
N SER A 11 44.54 10.09 -27.63
CA SER A 11 44.13 10.52 -26.30
C SER A 11 42.59 10.64 -26.26
N VAL A 12 41.93 9.72 -25.63
CA VAL A 12 40.48 9.76 -25.39
C VAL A 12 40.22 10.65 -24.18
N CYS A 13 39.79 11.88 -24.40
CA CYS A 13 39.22 12.72 -23.36
C CYS A 13 37.86 12.18 -22.94
N VAL A 14 37.80 11.54 -21.78
CA VAL A 14 36.54 11.19 -21.14
C VAL A 14 35.96 12.46 -20.49
N MET A 15 35.03 13.09 -21.15
CA MET A 15 34.22 14.15 -20.53
C MET A 15 33.20 13.50 -19.58
N SER A 16 33.45 13.65 -18.30
CA SER A 16 32.50 13.29 -17.24
C SER A 16 31.36 14.34 -17.28
N THR A 17 30.24 13.97 -17.88
CA THR A 17 28.99 14.69 -17.72
C THR A 17 28.43 14.36 -16.33
N ALA A 18 28.59 15.27 -15.37
CA ALA A 18 27.90 15.24 -14.10
C ALA A 18 26.40 15.48 -14.39
N ALA A 19 25.63 14.41 -14.46
CA ALA A 19 24.19 14.47 -14.42
C ALA A 19 23.79 14.91 -13.00
N MET A 20 23.35 16.18 -12.89
CA MET A 20 22.65 16.66 -11.71
C MET A 20 21.29 15.95 -11.65
N ALA A 21 21.25 14.79 -11.02
CA ALA A 21 20.02 14.17 -10.59
C ALA A 21 19.45 15.07 -9.48
N ALA A 22 18.38 15.80 -9.82
CA ALA A 22 17.57 16.51 -8.85
C ALA A 22 17.07 15.46 -7.83
N GLY A 23 17.74 15.37 -6.70
CA GLY A 23 17.39 14.45 -5.61
C GLY A 23 16.03 14.83 -5.06
N TRP A 24 15.06 14.00 -5.31
CA TRP A 24 13.83 13.93 -4.51
C TRP A 24 14.25 13.61 -3.08
N PRO A 25 13.62 14.21 -2.08
CA PRO A 25 14.03 13.97 -0.70
C PRO A 25 13.63 12.54 -0.26
N GLU A 26 14.45 11.56 -0.57
CA GLU A 26 14.40 10.21 0.03
C GLU A 26 14.71 10.21 1.56
N ARG A 27 15.00 11.39 2.12
CA ARG A 27 15.42 11.52 3.53
C ARG A 27 14.30 11.37 4.56
N ALA A 28 13.03 11.24 4.15
CA ALA A 28 11.93 11.09 5.11
C ALA A 28 11.61 9.63 5.49
N LEU A 29 12.19 8.63 4.80
CA LEU A 29 11.90 7.22 5.04
C LEU A 29 12.97 6.47 5.85
N SER A 30 14.10 7.11 6.19
CA SER A 30 15.24 6.40 6.79
C SER A 30 15.34 6.45 8.31
N HIS A 31 14.34 6.95 9.03
CA HIS A 31 14.35 6.97 10.48
C HIS A 31 13.27 6.13 11.18
N ALA A 32 12.42 5.42 10.45
CA ALA A 32 11.69 4.31 11.05
C ALA A 32 12.69 3.16 11.16
N SER A 33 13.25 2.96 12.36
CA SER A 33 14.15 1.84 12.63
C SER A 33 13.50 0.56 12.17
N ALA A 34 14.19 -0.20 11.31
CA ALA A 34 13.75 -1.51 10.82
C ALA A 34 13.36 -2.49 11.96
N HIS A 35 13.78 -2.20 13.19
CA HIS A 35 13.41 -2.92 14.40
C HIS A 35 11.99 -2.64 14.90
N ASP A 36 11.42 -1.44 14.65
CA ASP A 36 10.05 -1.13 15.06
C ASP A 36 9.01 -1.59 14.05
N ALA A 37 9.32 -1.55 12.76
CA ALA A 37 8.43 -2.07 11.71
C ALA A 37 8.16 -3.58 11.86
N GLY A 38 9.17 -4.38 12.27
CA GLY A 38 9.01 -5.81 12.52
C GLY A 38 8.17 -6.16 13.75
N ARG A 39 8.03 -5.25 14.71
CA ARG A 39 7.30 -5.51 15.96
C ARG A 39 5.79 -5.31 15.82
N ARG A 40 5.36 -4.44 14.88
CA ARG A 40 3.93 -4.13 14.64
C ARG A 40 3.27 -5.05 13.61
N VAL A 41 4.01 -5.88 12.90
CA VAL A 41 3.51 -6.75 11.81
C VAL A 41 2.45 -7.76 12.28
N ASN A 42 2.46 -8.15 13.57
CA ASN A 42 1.47 -9.05 14.17
C ASN A 42 0.46 -8.32 15.07
N GLU A 43 0.41 -6.99 15.02
CA GLU A 43 -0.50 -6.21 15.85
C GLU A 43 -1.80 -5.95 15.10
N ARG A 44 -2.92 -6.18 15.78
CA ARG A 44 -4.24 -5.86 15.24
C ARG A 44 -4.41 -4.35 15.17
N MET A 45 -4.62 -3.84 13.98
CA MET A 45 -4.84 -2.42 13.73
C MET A 45 -6.32 -2.13 13.52
N ARG A 46 -6.83 -1.03 14.04
CA ARG A 46 -8.17 -0.56 13.70
C ARG A 46 -8.25 -0.18 12.24
N CYS A 47 -9.29 -0.63 11.56
CA CYS A 47 -9.46 -0.38 10.14
C CYS A 47 -10.93 -0.26 9.74
N GLU A 48 -11.15 0.33 8.57
CA GLU A 48 -12.39 0.25 7.81
C GLU A 48 -12.14 -0.64 6.60
N PHE A 49 -13.06 -1.54 6.35
CA PHE A 49 -12.98 -2.56 5.30
C PHE A 49 -14.18 -2.47 4.37
N ALA A 50 -13.93 -2.54 3.07
CA ALA A 50 -14.96 -2.75 2.06
C ALA A 50 -14.45 -3.71 0.99
N ALA A 51 -15.38 -4.51 0.45
CA ALA A 51 -15.15 -5.32 -0.73
C ALA A 51 -16.12 -4.86 -1.82
N VAL A 52 -15.59 -4.51 -2.98
CA VAL A 52 -16.39 -4.00 -4.10
C VAL A 52 -16.04 -4.75 -5.39
N PRO A 53 -16.99 -4.94 -6.31
CA PRO A 53 -16.69 -5.42 -7.64
C PRO A 53 -15.62 -4.54 -8.33
N SER A 54 -14.79 -5.15 -9.15
CA SER A 54 -13.78 -4.40 -9.92
C SER A 54 -14.46 -3.40 -10.86
N GLY A 55 -14.10 -2.13 -10.69
CA GLY A 55 -14.71 -1.02 -11.43
C GLY A 55 -15.69 -0.18 -10.61
N ASP A 56 -16.15 -0.67 -9.48
CA ASP A 56 -16.92 0.15 -8.53
C ASP A 56 -15.99 0.95 -7.62
N TRP A 57 -16.34 2.22 -7.42
CA TRP A 57 -15.51 3.15 -6.66
C TRP A 57 -16.22 3.74 -5.44
N SER A 58 -17.29 3.08 -5.02
CA SER A 58 -18.09 3.55 -3.87
C SER A 58 -18.63 2.36 -3.10
N ALA A 59 -18.49 2.38 -1.77
CA ALA A 59 -18.90 1.30 -0.89
C ALA A 59 -19.24 1.78 0.52
N THR A 60 -19.99 0.96 1.24
CA THR A 60 -20.13 1.09 2.68
C THR A 60 -18.97 0.38 3.35
N PHE A 61 -18.23 1.10 4.17
CA PHE A 61 -17.11 0.55 4.93
C PHE A 61 -17.58 0.04 6.28
N ALA A 62 -17.24 -1.20 6.59
CA ALA A 62 -17.40 -1.76 7.93
C ALA A 62 -16.19 -1.44 8.80
N ARG A 63 -16.41 -1.05 10.05
CA ARG A 63 -15.34 -0.83 11.02
C ARG A 63 -14.97 -2.11 11.73
N GLY A 64 -13.68 -2.27 12.05
CA GLY A 64 -13.18 -3.44 12.72
C GLY A 64 -11.67 -3.39 12.98
N GLN A 65 -11.07 -4.56 13.02
CA GLN A 65 -9.65 -4.75 13.19
C GLN A 65 -9.08 -5.56 12.04
N CYS A 66 -7.92 -5.15 11.55
CA CYS A 66 -7.15 -5.84 10.52
C CYS A 66 -5.85 -6.39 11.10
N GLU A 67 -5.47 -7.55 10.66
CA GLU A 67 -4.22 -8.22 11.01
C GLU A 67 -3.63 -8.89 9.77
N VAL A 68 -2.32 -8.75 9.57
CA VAL A 68 -1.57 -9.46 8.53
C VAL A 68 -0.63 -10.43 9.21
N ALA A 69 -0.89 -11.72 9.06
CA ALA A 69 -0.07 -12.78 9.63
C ALA A 69 -0.19 -14.08 8.84
N ASN A 70 0.90 -14.82 8.75
CA ASN A 70 0.93 -16.17 8.18
C ASN A 70 0.32 -16.26 6.75
N GLY A 71 0.68 -15.33 5.87
CA GLY A 71 0.19 -15.29 4.51
C GLY A 71 -1.30 -14.91 4.38
N ARG A 72 -1.88 -14.28 5.40
CA ARG A 72 -3.30 -13.90 5.42
C ARG A 72 -3.51 -12.49 5.94
N LEU A 73 -4.48 -11.81 5.35
CA LEU A 73 -5.11 -10.62 5.92
C LEU A 73 -6.44 -11.05 6.55
N THR A 74 -6.59 -10.80 7.83
CA THR A 74 -7.83 -11.07 8.56
C THR A 74 -8.49 -9.75 8.93
N PHE A 75 -9.78 -9.60 8.64
CA PHE A 75 -10.63 -8.52 9.12
C PHE A 75 -11.65 -9.08 10.10
N VAL A 76 -11.67 -8.54 11.29
CA VAL A 76 -12.67 -8.85 12.33
C VAL A 76 -13.53 -7.59 12.53
N PRO A 77 -14.84 -7.65 12.21
CA PRO A 77 -15.72 -6.50 12.38
C PRO A 77 -15.84 -6.14 13.87
N ALA A 78 -15.99 -4.85 14.15
CA ALA A 78 -16.35 -4.40 15.49
C ALA A 78 -17.82 -4.77 15.75
N ASP A 79 -18.14 -5.17 16.99
CA ASP A 79 -19.51 -5.37 17.44
C ASP A 79 -20.21 -4.01 17.54
N SER A 80 -20.67 -3.50 16.41
CA SER A 80 -21.45 -2.27 16.34
C SER A 80 -22.93 -2.65 16.29
N GLY A 81 -23.63 -2.47 17.41
CA GLY A 81 -25.06 -2.71 17.46
C GLY A 81 -25.82 -1.82 16.47
N GLY A 82 -26.08 -2.32 15.27
CA GLY A 82 -26.90 -1.66 14.26
C GLY A 82 -26.29 -1.47 12.88
N GLU A 83 -25.00 -1.74 12.68
CA GLU A 83 -24.42 -1.77 11.33
C GLU A 83 -24.62 -3.14 10.65
N PRO A 84 -24.62 -3.18 9.29
CA PRO A 84 -24.78 -4.43 8.56
C PRO A 84 -23.80 -5.47 9.10
N ASN A 85 -24.31 -6.64 9.44
CA ASN A 85 -23.53 -7.76 10.01
C ASN A 85 -22.51 -8.26 8.98
N VAL A 86 -21.37 -7.57 8.90
CA VAL A 86 -20.25 -7.99 8.07
C VAL A 86 -19.54 -9.09 8.80
N ALA A 87 -19.56 -10.30 8.23
CA ALA A 87 -18.85 -11.43 8.79
C ALA A 87 -17.34 -11.23 8.77
N GLU A 88 -16.62 -11.88 9.66
CA GLU A 88 -15.16 -11.97 9.60
C GLU A 88 -14.71 -12.38 8.20
N LYS A 89 -13.72 -11.68 7.67
CA LYS A 89 -13.11 -11.96 6.35
C LYS A 89 -11.67 -12.40 6.52
N ARG A 90 -11.33 -13.49 5.85
CA ARG A 90 -9.96 -14.01 5.78
C ARG A 90 -9.54 -14.09 4.33
N ILE A 91 -8.51 -13.34 3.98
CA ILE A 91 -7.98 -13.20 2.63
C ILE A 91 -6.62 -13.89 2.59
N VAL A 92 -6.47 -14.89 1.74
CA VAL A 92 -5.18 -15.54 1.48
C VAL A 92 -4.37 -14.61 0.57
N LEU A 93 -3.21 -14.16 1.03
CA LEU A 93 -2.41 -13.17 0.29
C LEU A 93 -1.83 -13.74 -1.01
N GLY A 94 -1.68 -15.05 -1.11
CA GLY A 94 -1.34 -15.73 -2.36
C GLY A 94 -2.38 -15.60 -3.48
N ASP A 95 -3.64 -15.31 -3.14
CA ASP A 95 -4.72 -15.08 -4.10
C ASP A 95 -4.80 -13.61 -4.57
N VAL A 96 -4.05 -12.72 -3.93
CA VAL A 96 -4.01 -11.29 -4.28
C VAL A 96 -3.19 -11.11 -5.55
N ARG A 97 -3.81 -10.61 -6.61
CA ARG A 97 -3.14 -10.34 -7.89
C ARG A 97 -2.26 -9.10 -7.80
N THR A 98 -2.80 -8.04 -7.25
CA THR A 98 -2.11 -6.75 -7.14
C THR A 98 -2.53 -6.04 -5.87
N ALA A 99 -1.63 -5.18 -5.38
CA ALA A 99 -1.92 -4.30 -4.26
C ALA A 99 -1.43 -2.90 -4.53
N SER A 100 -2.13 -1.90 -4.05
CA SER A 100 -1.71 -0.50 -4.12
C SER A 100 -1.94 0.21 -2.79
N TYR A 101 -1.07 1.17 -2.51
CA TYR A 101 -1.26 2.14 -1.45
C TYR A 101 -1.48 3.51 -2.06
N GLN A 102 -2.57 4.15 -1.72
CA GLN A 102 -2.94 5.47 -2.25
C GLN A 102 -3.00 6.49 -1.12
N SER A 103 -2.24 7.55 -1.29
CA SER A 103 -2.23 8.70 -0.39
C SER A 103 -2.61 9.95 -1.18
N ARG A 104 -3.85 10.43 -1.02
CA ARG A 104 -4.34 11.64 -1.69
C ARG A 104 -5.11 12.51 -0.70
N LYS A 105 -4.61 13.72 -0.41
CA LYS A 105 -5.32 14.72 0.40
C LYS A 105 -5.94 14.14 1.67
N LEU A 106 -5.16 13.43 2.48
CA LEU A 106 -5.58 12.75 3.71
C LEU A 106 -6.50 11.52 3.50
N LYS A 107 -6.68 11.07 2.27
CA LYS A 107 -7.33 9.80 1.97
C LYS A 107 -6.24 8.73 1.84
N GLU A 108 -5.95 8.08 2.94
CA GLU A 108 -4.99 6.97 2.99
C GLU A 108 -5.75 5.66 2.81
N GLN A 109 -5.46 4.92 1.72
CA GLN A 109 -6.19 3.69 1.42
C GLN A 109 -5.27 2.64 0.82
N LEU A 110 -5.37 1.42 1.34
CA LEU A 110 -4.80 0.22 0.73
C LEU A 110 -5.86 -0.48 -0.09
N GLN A 111 -5.46 -1.00 -1.24
CA GLN A 111 -6.35 -1.77 -2.12
C GLN A 111 -5.66 -3.08 -2.50
N LEU A 112 -6.41 -4.18 -2.39
CA LEU A 112 -6.00 -5.50 -2.83
C LEU A 112 -6.97 -5.97 -3.90
N THR A 113 -6.46 -6.37 -5.07
CA THR A 113 -7.29 -6.94 -6.14
C THR A 113 -7.24 -8.47 -6.07
N ILE A 114 -8.41 -9.09 -5.93
CA ILE A 114 -8.58 -10.52 -5.84
C ILE A 114 -9.65 -10.92 -6.85
N ARG A 115 -9.27 -11.65 -7.89
CA ARG A 115 -10.18 -12.01 -8.99
C ARG A 115 -10.87 -10.75 -9.55
N ASP A 116 -12.18 -10.62 -9.32
CA ASP A 116 -13.03 -9.53 -9.82
C ASP A 116 -13.47 -8.57 -8.70
N GLU A 117 -12.83 -8.66 -7.53
CA GLU A 117 -13.11 -7.80 -6.38
C GLU A 117 -11.90 -6.94 -6.03
N VAL A 118 -12.17 -5.75 -5.54
CA VAL A 118 -11.22 -4.85 -4.90
C VAL A 118 -11.56 -4.76 -3.42
N ILE A 119 -10.62 -5.17 -2.59
CA ILE A 119 -10.69 -4.94 -1.15
C ILE A 119 -10.08 -3.59 -0.86
N ALA A 120 -10.85 -2.69 -0.28
CA ALA A 120 -10.38 -1.37 0.14
C ALA A 120 -10.26 -1.33 1.67
N LEU A 121 -9.11 -0.87 2.15
CA LEU A 121 -8.78 -0.77 3.57
C LEU A 121 -8.35 0.66 3.90
N ASN A 122 -8.99 1.25 4.89
CA ASN A 122 -8.53 2.48 5.51
C ASN A 122 -8.04 2.14 6.92
N VAL A 123 -6.76 2.32 7.19
CA VAL A 123 -6.21 2.08 8.52
C VAL A 123 -6.45 3.29 9.40
N LEU A 124 -6.89 3.06 10.63
CA LEU A 124 -7.28 4.11 11.56
C LEU A 124 -6.22 4.30 12.65
N THR A 125 -6.33 5.43 13.34
CA THR A 125 -5.60 5.69 14.60
C THR A 125 -6.04 4.70 15.68
N ASP A 126 -5.27 4.56 16.76
CA ASP A 126 -5.55 3.62 17.86
C ASP A 126 -6.91 3.87 18.52
N ASP A 127 -7.36 5.12 18.55
CA ASP A 127 -8.69 5.50 19.03
C ASP A 127 -9.82 5.25 17.98
N GLY A 128 -9.45 4.95 16.73
CA GLY A 128 -10.38 4.72 15.63
C GLY A 128 -11.06 5.98 15.09
N SER A 129 -10.62 7.18 15.50
CA SER A 129 -11.30 8.44 15.16
C SER A 129 -11.02 8.94 13.75
N ARG A 130 -9.86 8.64 13.20
CA ARG A 130 -9.40 9.14 11.88
C ARG A 130 -8.49 8.16 11.18
N LYS A 131 -8.26 8.35 9.89
CA LYS A 131 -7.29 7.58 9.11
C LYS A 131 -5.87 7.90 9.57
N SER A 132 -5.05 6.85 9.73
CA SER A 132 -3.65 6.94 10.12
C SER A 132 -2.75 6.59 8.95
N ARG A 133 -1.93 7.56 8.52
CA ARG A 133 -0.92 7.32 7.50
C ARG A 133 0.20 6.40 8.01
N GLU A 134 0.59 6.57 9.24
CA GLU A 134 1.65 5.76 9.88
C GLU A 134 1.24 4.29 9.88
N HIS A 135 0.09 3.96 10.45
CA HIS A 135 -0.42 2.59 10.49
C HIS A 135 -0.71 2.02 9.09
N ALA A 136 -1.13 2.86 8.14
CA ALA A 136 -1.32 2.43 6.75
C ALA A 136 0.01 2.03 6.09
N ILE A 137 1.11 2.74 6.37
CA ILE A 137 2.45 2.39 5.91
C ILE A 137 2.93 1.10 6.55
N ASP A 138 2.68 0.89 7.85
CA ASP A 138 3.04 -0.33 8.57
C ASP A 138 2.30 -1.53 7.99
N LEU A 139 0.98 -1.43 7.78
CA LEU A 139 0.19 -2.48 7.17
C LEU A 139 0.62 -2.76 5.72
N TRP A 140 0.97 -1.71 4.97
CA TRP A 140 1.52 -1.83 3.61
C TRP A 140 2.84 -2.58 3.59
N ALA A 141 3.74 -2.27 4.52
CA ALA A 141 5.00 -2.98 4.67
C ALA A 141 4.79 -4.46 5.02
N ALA A 142 3.84 -4.76 5.90
CA ALA A 142 3.46 -6.13 6.25
C ALA A 142 2.97 -6.92 5.04
N LEU A 143 2.06 -6.36 4.25
CA LEU A 143 1.55 -6.99 3.01
C LEU A 143 2.68 -7.27 2.01
N ARG A 144 3.61 -6.34 1.83
CA ARG A 144 4.75 -6.54 0.94
C ARG A 144 5.70 -7.63 1.43
N ASN A 145 5.93 -7.72 2.72
CA ASN A 145 6.76 -8.77 3.32
C ASN A 145 6.15 -10.17 3.12
N GLU A 146 4.83 -10.27 3.04
CA GLU A 146 4.11 -11.49 2.69
C GLU A 146 4.06 -11.77 1.16
N GLY A 147 4.79 -11.00 0.36
CA GLY A 147 4.99 -11.25 -1.07
C GLY A 147 3.91 -10.65 -1.99
N VAL A 148 3.07 -9.76 -1.48
CA VAL A 148 2.06 -9.10 -2.32
C VAL A 148 2.72 -8.16 -3.32
N THR A 149 2.35 -8.27 -4.61
CA THR A 149 2.91 -7.47 -5.70
C THR A 149 2.36 -6.05 -5.70
N PRO A 150 3.20 -5.01 -5.53
CA PRO A 150 2.75 -3.63 -5.54
C PRO A 150 2.48 -3.12 -6.97
N VAL A 151 1.42 -2.33 -7.12
CA VAL A 151 1.10 -1.58 -8.34
C VAL A 151 0.70 -0.16 -8.00
N ASN A 152 0.73 0.73 -8.99
CA ASN A 152 0.21 2.08 -8.82
C ASN A 152 -1.33 2.06 -8.88
N GLY A 153 -1.98 2.51 -7.82
CA GLY A 153 -3.44 2.66 -7.78
C GLY A 153 -3.88 3.96 -8.46
N THR A 154 -5.05 3.93 -9.10
CA THR A 154 -5.59 5.07 -9.85
C THR A 154 -6.77 5.74 -9.16
N HIS A 155 -7.57 5.00 -8.44
CA HIS A 155 -8.82 5.47 -7.83
C HIS A 155 -8.88 5.12 -6.35
N ILE A 156 -9.59 5.94 -5.58
CA ILE A 156 -9.93 5.68 -4.19
C ILE A 156 -11.39 5.23 -4.15
N VAL A 157 -11.67 4.13 -3.46
CA VAL A 157 -13.03 3.71 -3.15
C VAL A 157 -13.58 4.67 -2.10
N ASP A 158 -14.62 5.40 -2.46
CA ASP A 158 -15.25 6.38 -1.56
C ASP A 158 -16.40 5.73 -0.76
N THR A 159 -16.70 6.28 0.39
CA THR A 159 -17.85 5.87 1.19
C THR A 159 -19.14 6.34 0.50
N TYR A 160 -20.18 5.50 0.45
CA TYR A 160 -21.49 5.94 0.04
C TYR A 160 -21.95 7.09 0.94
N PRO A 161 -22.50 8.16 0.37
CA PRO A 161 -23.12 9.20 1.19
C PRO A 161 -24.24 8.59 2.03
N ALA A 162 -24.32 9.00 3.30
CA ALA A 162 -25.41 8.59 4.18
C ALA A 162 -26.76 8.95 3.53
N GLY A 163 -27.62 7.95 3.29
CA GLY A 163 -28.92 8.14 2.65
C GLY A 163 -28.98 7.89 1.14
N ALA A 164 -27.90 7.51 0.49
CA ALA A 164 -27.96 7.00 -0.88
C ALA A 164 -28.65 5.63 -0.89
N THR A 165 -29.95 5.63 -1.16
CA THR A 165 -30.67 4.41 -1.52
C THR A 165 -30.21 3.99 -2.92
N THR A 166 -29.59 2.82 -3.02
CA THR A 166 -29.36 2.17 -4.31
C THR A 166 -30.73 1.85 -4.92
N TRP A 167 -30.99 2.48 -6.06
CA TRP A 167 -32.14 2.17 -6.90
C TRP A 167 -31.83 0.95 -7.75
#